data_22ad4803571ab984c667c86c23be80cb
#
_entry.id   22ad4803571ab984c667c86c23be80cb
#
_cell.length_a   1.000
_cell.length_b   1.000
_cell.length_c   1.000
_cell.angle_alpha   90.00
_cell.angle_beta   90.00
_cell.angle_gamma   90.00
#
_symmetry.space_group_name_H-M   'P 1'
#
loop_
_entity.id
_entity.type
_entity.pdbx_description
1 polymer ?
#
loop_
_entity_poly.entity_id
_entity_poly.type
_entity_poly.pdbx_seq_one_letter_code
_entity_poly.pdbx_strand_id
1 'polypeptide(L)'
;MSAIFTKISAIFMSIITAITLLPTNLINFITNDEGLIEKIGFSAYDDMAEKFCKIPALDTQFVPQGLAYSEYLDKVLVCGYMNEDETASRIYVINPENGECEKYVSLINISGSIYTGHCGGIATYEKNAWVVSGKYVRRLPLDLIADAENEDTVQFVDEFNSGTRASYANCSNGVLWVGEYHKSGETYATDESHHLTSPNGEKMYAWTCGYILESGNETGFNYDGNSSEIVAPDYILATESMCQGFTQLPDGRFVTSISGSIINSEINIFENVLSKEADTTVTVSGKETKLWFLDSTTEVFSLSALPRSEGVDNYNGKILVLYESGCKKLFASQIVRTENIWSIDL
;
A
#
# COMPACT_ATOMS: atom_id res chain seq x y z
N MET A 1 -18.30 11.83 -25.92
CA MET A 1 -17.87 11.17 -24.69
C MET A 1 -18.23 11.93 -23.42
N SER A 2 -17.97 13.24 -23.28
CA SER A 2 -18.29 14.05 -22.08
C SER A 2 -19.76 13.95 -21.58
N ALA A 3 -20.76 13.97 -22.44
CA ALA A 3 -22.18 13.95 -22.03
C ALA A 3 -22.68 12.59 -21.49
N ILE A 4 -22.03 11.50 -21.85
CA ILE A 4 -22.35 10.16 -21.32
C ILE A 4 -21.74 9.99 -19.93
N PHE A 5 -20.50 10.43 -19.72
CA PHE A 5 -19.85 10.42 -18.41
C PHE A 5 -20.61 11.28 -17.39
N THR A 6 -21.07 12.48 -17.80
CA THR A 6 -21.87 13.36 -16.92
C THR A 6 -23.21 12.73 -16.53
N LYS A 7 -23.83 11.97 -17.41
CA LYS A 7 -25.10 11.28 -17.13
C LYS A 7 -24.90 10.07 -16.22
N ILE A 8 -23.82 9.31 -16.42
CA ILE A 8 -23.46 8.16 -15.56
C ILE A 8 -23.12 8.66 -14.16
N SER A 9 -22.31 9.71 -14.02
CA SER A 9 -22.03 10.37 -12.74
C SER A 9 -23.28 10.88 -12.03
N ALA A 10 -24.24 11.47 -12.76
CA ALA A 10 -25.47 11.97 -12.17
C ALA A 10 -26.41 10.84 -11.70
N ILE A 11 -26.45 9.73 -12.43
CA ILE A 11 -27.21 8.53 -12.03
C ILE A 11 -26.56 7.89 -10.78
N PHE A 12 -25.24 7.75 -10.76
CA PHE A 12 -24.51 7.25 -9.59
C PHE A 12 -24.72 8.13 -8.36
N MET A 13 -24.61 9.45 -8.49
CA MET A 13 -24.88 10.39 -7.40
C MET A 13 -26.32 10.32 -6.89
N SER A 14 -27.30 10.12 -7.77
CA SER A 14 -28.69 9.96 -7.34
C SER A 14 -28.95 8.62 -6.64
N ILE A 15 -28.26 7.54 -7.03
CA ILE A 15 -28.30 6.25 -6.34
C ILE A 15 -27.65 6.36 -4.96
N ILE A 16 -26.48 7.00 -4.85
CA ILE A 16 -25.81 7.26 -3.58
C ILE A 16 -26.69 8.06 -2.64
N THR A 17 -27.32 9.14 -3.13
CA THR A 17 -28.22 9.97 -2.32
C THR A 17 -29.46 9.19 -1.88
N ALA A 18 -30.00 8.32 -2.72
CA ALA A 18 -31.15 7.47 -2.35
C ALA A 18 -30.75 6.43 -1.27
N ILE A 19 -29.56 5.86 -1.36
CA ILE A 19 -29.06 4.86 -0.38
C ILE A 19 -28.80 5.52 0.98
N THR A 20 -28.23 6.74 1.04
CA THR A 20 -27.99 7.45 2.31
C THR A 20 -29.26 7.84 3.06
N LEU A 21 -30.42 7.81 2.41
CA LEU A 21 -31.72 8.04 3.04
C LEU A 21 -32.39 6.75 3.55
N LEU A 22 -31.78 5.59 3.35
CA LEU A 22 -32.32 4.32 3.82
C LEU A 22 -31.95 4.09 5.31
N PRO A 23 -32.78 3.29 6.03
CA PRO A 23 -32.45 2.85 7.38
C PRO A 23 -31.10 2.11 7.42
N THR A 24 -30.34 2.32 8.48
CA THR A 24 -28.97 1.78 8.62
C THR A 24 -28.89 0.26 8.44
N ASN A 25 -29.89 -0.48 8.89
CA ASN A 25 -29.97 -1.94 8.70
C ASN A 25 -30.15 -2.34 7.23
N LEU A 26 -30.85 -1.53 6.43
CA LEU A 26 -31.02 -1.78 5.00
C LEU A 26 -29.77 -1.37 4.23
N ILE A 27 -29.09 -0.29 4.65
CA ILE A 27 -27.79 0.11 4.11
C ILE A 27 -26.78 -1.02 4.35
N ASN A 28 -26.71 -1.55 5.57
CA ASN A 28 -25.80 -2.66 5.91
C ASN A 28 -26.09 -3.93 5.12
N PHE A 29 -27.34 -4.22 4.79
CA PHE A 29 -27.72 -5.35 3.93
C PHE A 29 -27.25 -5.17 2.49
N ILE A 30 -27.32 -3.94 1.96
CA ILE A 30 -26.91 -3.62 0.58
C ILE A 30 -25.38 -3.54 0.43
N THR A 31 -24.65 -3.19 1.51
CA THR A 31 -23.24 -2.84 1.49
C THR A 31 -22.32 -3.84 2.21
N ASN A 32 -22.80 -5.03 2.53
CA ASN A 32 -21.93 -6.12 2.99
C ASN A 32 -21.21 -6.77 1.80
N ASP A 33 -20.23 -7.63 2.05
CA ASP A 33 -19.42 -8.32 1.03
C ASP A 33 -20.23 -9.05 -0.05
N GLU A 34 -21.49 -9.33 0.22
CA GLU A 34 -22.41 -9.99 -0.70
C GLU A 34 -23.50 -9.04 -1.25
N GLY A 35 -23.34 -7.73 -1.03
CA GLY A 35 -24.29 -6.71 -1.41
C GLY A 35 -24.47 -6.55 -2.92
N LEU A 36 -25.67 -6.13 -3.33
CA LEU A 36 -26.04 -5.96 -4.74
C LEU A 36 -25.14 -4.96 -5.49
N ILE A 37 -24.65 -3.92 -4.79
CA ILE A 37 -23.79 -2.88 -5.39
C ILE A 37 -22.42 -3.42 -5.72
N GLU A 38 -21.85 -4.25 -4.86
CA GLU A 38 -20.58 -4.94 -5.11
C GLU A 38 -20.66 -5.80 -6.38
N LYS A 39 -21.69 -6.61 -6.50
CA LYS A 39 -21.90 -7.49 -7.67
C LYS A 39 -22.12 -6.77 -8.99
N ILE A 40 -22.76 -5.58 -8.97
CA ILE A 40 -23.07 -4.83 -10.20
C ILE A 40 -21.84 -4.04 -10.69
N GLY A 41 -20.98 -3.57 -9.79
CA GLY A 41 -19.87 -2.66 -10.12
C GLY A 41 -18.53 -3.33 -10.43
N PHE A 42 -18.33 -4.59 -9.97
CA PHE A 42 -17.01 -5.24 -9.91
C PHE A 42 -17.00 -6.64 -10.51
N SER A 43 -17.79 -6.90 -11.55
CA SER A 43 -17.89 -8.23 -12.15
C SER A 43 -16.55 -8.77 -12.65
N ALA A 44 -15.70 -7.92 -13.25
CA ALA A 44 -14.36 -8.35 -13.71
C ALA A 44 -13.45 -8.66 -12.51
N TYR A 45 -13.59 -7.93 -11.40
CA TYR A 45 -12.89 -8.20 -10.17
C TYR A 45 -13.34 -9.53 -9.55
N ASP A 46 -14.66 -9.76 -9.48
CA ASP A 46 -15.23 -10.99 -8.93
C ASP A 46 -14.80 -12.24 -9.72
N ASP A 47 -14.56 -12.09 -11.04
CA ASP A 47 -14.10 -13.18 -11.90
C ASP A 47 -12.61 -13.54 -11.68
N MET A 48 -11.80 -12.59 -11.17
CA MET A 48 -10.34 -12.71 -11.03
C MET A 48 -9.88 -12.78 -9.56
N ALA A 49 -10.73 -12.40 -8.62
CA ALA A 49 -10.38 -12.25 -7.22
C ALA A 49 -11.12 -13.25 -6.33
N GLU A 50 -10.43 -13.74 -5.32
CA GLU A 50 -11.01 -14.57 -4.28
C GLU A 50 -10.65 -14.05 -2.89
N LYS A 51 -11.52 -14.30 -1.89
CA LYS A 51 -11.24 -13.95 -0.49
C LYS A 51 -10.08 -14.78 0.02
N PHE A 52 -9.01 -14.13 0.43
CA PHE A 52 -7.85 -14.80 0.99
C PHE A 52 -8.04 -15.08 2.49
N CYS A 53 -8.22 -14.03 3.29
CA CYS A 53 -8.52 -14.15 4.71
C CYS A 53 -9.18 -12.87 5.23
N LYS A 54 -9.68 -12.90 6.47
CA LYS A 54 -10.20 -11.69 7.12
C LYS A 54 -9.08 -10.74 7.51
N ILE A 55 -9.33 -9.44 7.34
CA ILE A 55 -8.48 -8.39 7.88
C ILE A 55 -8.67 -8.36 9.40
N PRO A 56 -7.60 -8.42 10.20
CA PRO A 56 -7.72 -8.47 11.64
C PRO A 56 -8.22 -7.16 12.25
N ALA A 57 -8.88 -7.24 13.38
CA ALA A 57 -9.21 -6.13 14.29
C ALA A 57 -10.03 -4.97 13.69
N LEU A 58 -10.79 -5.19 12.62
CA LEU A 58 -11.65 -4.16 12.01
C LEU A 58 -12.76 -3.64 12.94
N ASP A 59 -13.13 -4.43 13.95
CA ASP A 59 -14.09 -4.06 15.00
C ASP A 59 -13.50 -3.15 16.09
N THR A 60 -12.18 -2.92 16.05
CA THR A 60 -11.44 -2.01 16.95
C THR A 60 -11.22 -0.63 16.30
N GLN A 61 -10.28 0.14 16.84
CA GLN A 61 -9.84 1.40 16.23
C GLN A 61 -8.69 1.21 15.22
N PHE A 62 -8.35 -0.02 14.88
CA PHE A 62 -7.31 -0.32 13.90
C PHE A 62 -7.72 0.10 12.49
N VAL A 63 -6.80 0.77 11.79
CA VAL A 63 -6.93 1.15 10.39
C VAL A 63 -5.79 0.48 9.63
N PRO A 64 -6.07 -0.58 8.85
CA PRO A 64 -5.07 -1.31 8.09
C PRO A 64 -4.53 -0.45 6.94
N GLN A 65 -3.22 -0.53 6.67
CA GLN A 65 -2.56 0.28 5.64
C GLN A 65 -1.60 -0.54 4.78
N GLY A 66 -0.68 -1.28 5.39
CA GLY A 66 0.35 -2.03 4.69
C GLY A 66 0.19 -3.53 4.82
N LEU A 67 0.61 -4.24 3.78
CA LEU A 67 0.60 -5.69 3.67
C LEU A 67 1.94 -6.18 3.14
N ALA A 68 2.48 -7.25 3.74
CA ALA A 68 3.63 -7.97 3.20
C ALA A 68 3.57 -9.47 3.55
N TYR A 69 3.97 -10.33 2.64
CA TYR A 69 4.31 -11.71 2.95
C TYR A 69 5.79 -11.82 3.33
N SER A 70 6.06 -12.43 4.47
CA SER A 70 7.41 -12.72 4.93
C SER A 70 7.76 -14.18 4.70
N GLU A 71 8.65 -14.45 3.76
CA GLU A 71 9.20 -15.80 3.56
C GLU A 71 9.93 -16.31 4.80
N TYR A 72 10.61 -15.42 5.53
CA TYR A 72 11.37 -15.77 6.73
C TYR A 72 10.46 -16.30 7.86
N LEU A 73 9.31 -15.66 8.07
CA LEU A 73 8.34 -16.07 9.09
C LEU A 73 7.32 -17.09 8.55
N ASP A 74 7.17 -17.21 7.24
CA ASP A 74 6.05 -17.86 6.57
C ASP A 74 4.70 -17.31 7.07
N LYS A 75 4.58 -15.98 7.06
CA LYS A 75 3.41 -15.25 7.55
C LYS A 75 3.08 -14.04 6.67
N VAL A 76 1.80 -13.70 6.62
CA VAL A 76 1.34 -12.42 6.12
C VAL A 76 1.30 -11.41 7.27
N LEU A 77 1.95 -10.28 7.08
CA LEU A 77 1.99 -9.18 8.03
C LEU A 77 1.08 -8.06 7.54
N VAL A 78 0.22 -7.56 8.43
CA VAL A 78 -0.63 -6.38 8.17
C VAL A 78 -0.29 -5.31 9.18
N CYS A 79 0.21 -4.17 8.71
CA CYS A 79 0.49 -3.02 9.56
C CYS A 79 -0.57 -1.92 9.40
N GLY A 80 -0.68 -1.08 10.41
CA GLY A 80 -1.57 0.06 10.39
C GLY A 80 -1.52 0.84 11.72
N TYR A 81 -2.32 1.88 11.80
CA TYR A 81 -2.39 2.74 12.98
C TYR A 81 -3.69 2.54 13.77
N MET A 82 -3.68 3.00 15.01
CA MET A 82 -4.88 3.06 15.83
C MET A 82 -5.51 4.45 15.70
N ASN A 83 -6.79 4.51 15.34
CA ASN A 83 -7.57 5.77 15.30
C ASN A 83 -8.01 6.16 16.71
N GLU A 84 -7.04 6.23 17.62
CA GLU A 84 -7.17 6.55 19.03
C GLU A 84 -5.89 7.20 19.52
N ASP A 85 -6.00 8.31 20.21
CA ASP A 85 -4.84 9.07 20.68
C ASP A 85 -3.96 8.23 21.60
N GLU A 86 -2.65 8.46 21.53
CA GLU A 86 -1.64 7.81 22.37
C GLU A 86 -1.63 6.27 22.32
N THR A 87 -2.23 5.67 21.30
CA THR A 87 -2.24 4.22 21.11
C THR A 87 -1.24 3.82 20.03
N ALA A 88 -0.37 2.85 20.35
CA ALA A 88 0.69 2.40 19.43
C ALA A 88 0.12 1.79 18.15
N SER A 89 0.74 2.11 17.02
CA SER A 89 0.52 1.41 15.74
C SER A 89 0.93 -0.05 15.87
N ARG A 90 0.35 -0.92 15.04
CA ARG A 90 0.45 -2.38 15.21
C ARG A 90 0.86 -3.09 13.94
N ILE A 91 1.44 -4.28 14.13
CA ILE A 91 1.60 -5.30 13.10
C ILE A 91 0.84 -6.54 13.55
N TYR A 92 -0.07 -7.02 12.73
CA TYR A 92 -0.81 -8.28 12.89
C TYR A 92 -0.11 -9.37 12.08
N VAL A 93 -0.01 -10.56 12.65
CA VAL A 93 0.66 -11.73 12.07
C VAL A 93 -0.41 -12.77 11.72
N ILE A 94 -0.53 -13.08 10.44
CA ILE A 94 -1.57 -13.96 9.89
C ILE A 94 -0.91 -15.21 9.32
N ASN A 95 -1.46 -16.36 9.63
CA ASN A 95 -1.08 -17.62 9.03
C ASN A 95 -1.69 -17.70 7.61
N PRO A 96 -0.86 -17.79 6.55
CA PRO A 96 -1.37 -17.79 5.18
C PRO A 96 -2.11 -19.06 4.78
N GLU A 97 -1.90 -20.18 5.48
CA GLU A 97 -2.52 -21.47 5.14
C GLU A 97 -4.00 -21.55 5.58
N ASN A 98 -4.33 -20.93 6.72
CA ASN A 98 -5.68 -21.01 7.29
C ASN A 98 -6.36 -19.64 7.46
N GLY A 99 -5.62 -18.54 7.22
CA GLY A 99 -6.11 -17.17 7.34
C GLY A 99 -6.32 -16.69 8.78
N GLU A 100 -5.84 -17.42 9.79
CA GLU A 100 -5.99 -17.04 11.19
C GLU A 100 -4.97 -16.00 11.61
N CYS A 101 -5.41 -14.94 12.30
CA CYS A 101 -4.53 -14.00 12.97
C CYS A 101 -3.99 -14.65 14.25
N GLU A 102 -2.67 -14.91 14.28
CA GLU A 102 -2.03 -15.60 15.40
C GLU A 102 -1.71 -14.66 16.56
N LYS A 103 -1.29 -13.42 16.25
CA LYS A 103 -0.92 -12.40 17.25
C LYS A 103 -0.85 -11.02 16.62
N TYR A 104 -0.72 -10.00 17.47
CA TYR A 104 -0.23 -8.69 17.07
C TYR A 104 0.88 -8.20 17.99
N VAL A 105 1.70 -7.30 17.47
CA VAL A 105 2.72 -6.58 18.22
C VAL A 105 2.48 -5.08 18.11
N SER A 106 2.75 -4.34 19.18
CA SER A 106 2.67 -2.89 19.25
C SER A 106 4.04 -2.27 18.99
N LEU A 107 4.09 -1.20 18.20
CA LEU A 107 5.33 -0.61 17.71
C LEU A 107 5.87 0.45 18.68
N ILE A 108 7.18 0.42 18.91
CA ILE A 108 7.94 1.34 19.73
C ILE A 108 8.98 2.06 18.87
N ASN A 109 9.10 3.36 19.01
CA ASN A 109 10.14 4.17 18.38
C ASN A 109 11.54 3.74 18.80
N ILE A 110 12.55 4.09 18.00
CA ILE A 110 13.96 3.92 18.34
C ILE A 110 14.30 4.55 19.69
N SER A 111 13.64 5.67 20.04
CA SER A 111 13.80 6.35 21.33
C SER A 111 13.18 5.65 22.54
N GLY A 112 12.41 4.56 22.34
CA GLY A 112 11.70 3.84 23.38
C GLY A 112 10.30 4.38 23.69
N SER A 113 9.83 5.44 23.03
CA SER A 113 8.45 5.91 23.14
C SER A 113 7.52 5.10 22.25
N ILE A 114 6.21 5.08 22.55
CA ILE A 114 5.22 4.46 21.68
C ILE A 114 5.28 5.07 20.28
N TYR A 115 5.12 4.24 19.26
CA TYR A 115 5.06 4.69 17.89
C TYR A 115 3.61 4.80 17.41
N THR A 116 3.18 6.00 17.08
CA THR A 116 1.80 6.31 16.64
C THR A 116 1.75 6.76 15.18
N GLY A 117 2.80 6.43 14.40
CA GLY A 117 2.87 6.79 12.98
C GLY A 117 1.85 6.05 12.13
N HIS A 118 1.62 6.55 10.93
CA HIS A 118 0.57 6.03 10.03
C HIS A 118 0.77 4.55 9.61
N CYS A 119 2.02 4.06 9.56
CA CYS A 119 2.35 2.72 9.05
C CYS A 119 1.76 2.48 7.66
N GLY A 120 2.01 3.42 6.73
CA GLY A 120 1.40 3.38 5.40
C GLY A 120 1.81 2.17 4.55
N GLY A 121 2.94 1.52 4.88
CA GLY A 121 3.40 0.31 4.22
C GLY A 121 4.35 -0.49 5.09
N ILE A 122 4.44 -1.77 4.79
CA ILE A 122 5.42 -2.71 5.34
C ILE A 122 6.01 -3.52 4.20
N ALA A 123 7.33 -3.77 4.26
CA ALA A 123 8.06 -4.62 3.33
C ALA A 123 8.93 -5.59 4.11
N THR A 124 9.18 -6.78 3.57
CA THR A 124 10.02 -7.81 4.22
C THR A 124 11.04 -8.40 3.26
N TYR A 125 12.26 -8.59 3.74
CA TYR A 125 13.30 -9.29 3.00
C TYR A 125 14.25 -9.98 3.99
N GLU A 126 14.51 -11.27 3.81
CA GLU A 126 15.29 -12.08 4.74
C GLU A 126 14.81 -11.87 6.19
N LYS A 127 15.66 -11.37 7.08
CA LYS A 127 15.37 -11.16 8.51
C LYS A 127 14.87 -9.77 8.86
N ASN A 128 14.59 -8.93 7.87
CA ASN A 128 14.21 -7.55 8.07
C ASN A 128 12.77 -7.26 7.63
N ALA A 129 12.10 -6.42 8.38
CA ALA A 129 10.93 -5.67 7.96
C ALA A 129 11.24 -4.17 7.95
N TRP A 130 10.65 -3.44 7.01
CA TRP A 130 10.68 -1.99 6.96
C TRP A 130 9.25 -1.45 6.99
N VAL A 131 8.99 -0.54 7.92
CA VAL A 131 7.71 0.15 8.07
C VAL A 131 7.90 1.61 7.68
N VAL A 132 7.02 2.11 6.80
CA VAL A 132 7.11 3.47 6.28
C VAL A 132 6.05 4.39 6.87
N SER A 133 6.45 5.62 7.15
CA SER A 133 5.55 6.71 7.51
C SER A 133 6.26 8.06 7.41
N GLY A 134 5.68 9.00 6.67
CA GLY A 134 6.29 10.28 6.42
C GLY A 134 7.58 10.12 5.61
N LYS A 135 8.68 10.76 6.02
CA LYS A 135 9.94 10.68 5.29
C LYS A 135 10.87 9.53 5.70
N TYR A 136 10.49 8.76 6.73
CA TYR A 136 11.35 7.74 7.30
C TYR A 136 10.86 6.32 7.00
N VAL A 137 11.82 5.48 6.67
CA VAL A 137 11.72 4.03 6.54
C VAL A 137 12.38 3.43 7.77
N ARG A 138 11.60 2.75 8.62
CA ARG A 138 12.04 2.22 9.91
C ARG A 138 12.21 0.73 9.83
N ARG A 139 13.40 0.25 10.23
CA ARG A 139 13.72 -1.17 10.21
C ARG A 139 13.38 -1.85 11.53
N LEU A 140 12.83 -3.05 11.39
CA LEU A 140 12.48 -3.95 12.47
C LEU A 140 12.98 -5.35 12.13
N PRO A 141 13.90 -5.95 12.92
CA PRO A 141 14.27 -7.34 12.75
C PRO A 141 13.07 -8.26 12.95
N LEU A 142 12.84 -9.19 12.01
CA LEU A 142 11.71 -10.13 12.07
C LEU A 142 11.82 -11.13 13.23
N ASP A 143 13.04 -11.39 13.72
CA ASP A 143 13.25 -12.21 14.94
C ASP A 143 12.50 -11.59 16.15
N LEU A 144 12.42 -10.26 16.25
CA LEU A 144 11.66 -9.60 17.34
C LEU A 144 10.16 -9.86 17.22
N ILE A 145 9.63 -9.99 16.00
CA ILE A 145 8.23 -10.39 15.81
C ILE A 145 8.06 -11.88 16.08
N ALA A 146 9.01 -12.71 15.65
CA ALA A 146 8.95 -14.16 15.87
C ALA A 146 8.88 -14.50 17.36
N ASP A 147 9.78 -13.91 18.15
CA ASP A 147 9.96 -14.20 19.58
C ASP A 147 8.89 -13.56 20.49
N ALA A 148 8.19 -12.51 19.98
CA ALA A 148 7.16 -11.81 20.75
C ALA A 148 5.93 -12.68 21.01
N GLU A 149 5.37 -12.57 22.20
CA GLU A 149 4.03 -13.08 22.51
C GLU A 149 2.94 -12.14 21.95
N ASN A 150 1.68 -12.61 21.99
CA ASN A 150 0.56 -11.75 21.60
C ASN A 150 0.47 -10.50 22.50
N GLU A 151 0.29 -9.32 21.88
CA GLU A 151 0.19 -7.99 22.55
C GLU A 151 1.52 -7.40 23.02
N ASP A 152 2.62 -8.09 22.81
CA ASP A 152 3.93 -7.56 23.14
C ASP A 152 4.28 -6.29 22.33
N THR A 153 5.33 -5.64 22.77
CA THR A 153 5.90 -4.48 22.09
C THR A 153 7.19 -4.84 21.38
N VAL A 154 7.39 -4.31 20.18
CA VAL A 154 8.62 -4.44 19.41
C VAL A 154 9.16 -3.08 19.03
N GLN A 155 10.48 -2.89 19.14
CA GLN A 155 11.13 -1.61 18.94
C GLN A 155 11.87 -1.57 17.61
N PHE A 156 11.68 -0.48 16.85
CA PHE A 156 12.52 -0.19 15.68
C PHE A 156 13.98 -0.03 16.09
N VAL A 157 14.90 -0.56 15.29
CA VAL A 157 16.33 -0.56 15.60
C VAL A 157 17.08 0.57 14.93
N ASP A 158 16.66 0.97 13.74
CA ASP A 158 17.18 2.10 12.99
C ASP A 158 16.15 2.62 11.98
N GLU A 159 16.49 3.72 11.29
CA GLU A 159 15.69 4.32 10.23
C GLU A 159 16.58 5.05 9.22
N PHE A 160 16.10 5.23 8.01
CA PHE A 160 16.71 6.12 7.04
C PHE A 160 15.67 7.07 6.41
N ASN A 161 16.15 8.20 5.91
CA ASN A 161 15.34 9.17 5.19
C ASN A 161 15.34 8.82 3.70
N SER A 162 14.20 8.44 3.16
CA SER A 162 14.05 8.08 1.75
C SER A 162 13.99 9.27 0.78
N GLY A 163 13.92 10.50 1.30
CA GLY A 163 13.67 11.70 0.49
C GLY A 163 12.25 11.80 -0.05
N THR A 164 11.40 10.81 0.24
CA THR A 164 10.00 10.76 -0.20
C THR A 164 9.06 11.00 0.97
N ARG A 165 7.79 11.25 0.68
CA ARG A 165 6.71 11.16 1.65
C ARG A 165 6.18 9.72 1.67
N ALA A 166 7.01 8.80 2.21
CA ALA A 166 6.79 7.37 2.19
C ALA A 166 5.40 6.98 2.74
N SER A 167 4.58 6.43 1.86
CA SER A 167 3.18 6.06 2.12
C SER A 167 2.92 4.58 1.87
N TYR A 168 3.76 3.90 1.10
CA TYR A 168 3.74 2.46 0.89
C TYR A 168 5.16 1.91 0.72
N ALA A 169 5.32 0.62 0.98
CA ALA A 169 6.57 -0.09 0.75
C ALA A 169 6.30 -1.54 0.34
N ASN A 170 7.24 -2.09 -0.42
CA ASN A 170 7.25 -3.49 -0.84
C ASN A 170 8.68 -3.96 -1.06
N CYS A 171 8.96 -5.24 -0.84
CA CYS A 171 10.19 -5.88 -1.29
C CYS A 171 9.87 -6.91 -2.35
N SER A 172 10.39 -6.72 -3.54
CA SER A 172 10.23 -7.64 -4.65
C SER A 172 11.48 -7.66 -5.53
N ASN A 173 11.82 -8.83 -6.05
CA ASN A 173 12.98 -9.04 -6.93
C ASN A 173 14.30 -8.46 -6.36
N GLY A 174 14.50 -8.52 -5.04
CA GLY A 174 15.72 -8.02 -4.38
C GLY A 174 15.81 -6.50 -4.29
N VAL A 175 14.71 -5.79 -4.41
CA VAL A 175 14.63 -4.33 -4.29
C VAL A 175 13.61 -3.95 -3.22
N LEU A 176 14.01 -3.08 -2.29
CA LEU A 176 13.08 -2.39 -1.39
C LEU A 176 12.52 -1.17 -2.14
N TRP A 177 11.23 -1.20 -2.41
CA TRP A 177 10.49 -0.11 -3.02
C TRP A 177 9.80 0.71 -1.95
N VAL A 178 9.95 2.03 -2.02
CA VAL A 178 9.33 3.01 -1.09
C VAL A 178 8.71 4.12 -1.91
N GLY A 179 7.40 4.27 -1.80
CA GLY A 179 6.68 5.21 -2.65
C GLY A 179 5.80 6.21 -1.93
N GLU A 180 5.35 7.20 -2.67
CA GLU A 180 4.59 8.36 -2.21
C GLU A 180 3.12 8.25 -2.59
N TYR A 181 2.27 8.71 -1.69
CA TYR A 181 0.89 9.05 -2.00
C TYR A 181 0.77 10.54 -2.26
N HIS A 182 0.37 10.91 -3.47
CA HIS A 182 0.02 12.29 -3.83
C HIS A 182 -1.48 12.43 -4.03
N LYS A 183 -2.05 13.50 -3.53
CA LYS A 183 -3.40 13.96 -3.88
C LYS A 183 -3.40 15.48 -3.94
N SER A 184 -4.10 16.05 -4.91
CA SER A 184 -4.19 17.50 -5.05
C SER A 184 -4.68 18.18 -3.76
N GLY A 185 -4.00 19.24 -3.33
CA GLY A 185 -4.24 19.96 -2.08
C GLY A 185 -3.05 19.87 -1.12
N GLU A 186 -3.02 20.74 -0.10
CA GLU A 186 -1.86 20.89 0.78
C GLU A 186 -1.57 19.66 1.67
N THR A 187 -2.61 18.90 2.04
CA THR A 187 -2.48 17.80 3.00
C THR A 187 -1.64 16.63 2.49
N TYR A 188 -1.70 16.35 1.18
CA TYR A 188 -1.03 15.21 0.54
C TYR A 188 -0.09 15.63 -0.59
N ALA A 189 0.42 16.85 -0.53
CA ALA A 189 1.41 17.32 -1.49
C ALA A 189 2.73 16.55 -1.32
N THR A 190 3.33 16.18 -2.43
CA THR A 190 4.69 15.66 -2.56
C THR A 190 5.64 16.81 -2.91
N ASP A 191 6.94 16.59 -2.88
CA ASP A 191 7.92 17.60 -3.26
C ASP A 191 7.74 17.99 -4.74
N GLU A 192 7.80 19.28 -5.05
CA GLU A 192 7.63 19.78 -6.43
C GLU A 192 8.69 19.23 -7.40
N SER A 193 9.88 18.88 -6.91
CA SER A 193 10.92 18.25 -7.73
C SER A 193 10.55 16.84 -8.19
N HIS A 194 9.56 16.19 -7.54
CA HIS A 194 9.02 14.90 -7.94
C HIS A 194 7.92 15.03 -9.02
N HIS A 195 7.46 16.26 -9.29
CA HIS A 195 6.42 16.51 -10.29
C HIS A 195 7.03 16.57 -11.69
N LEU A 196 6.90 15.49 -12.43
CA LEU A 196 7.50 15.31 -13.73
C LEU A 196 6.45 15.19 -14.84
N THR A 197 6.89 15.35 -16.07
CA THR A 197 6.07 15.09 -17.25
C THR A 197 6.74 13.98 -18.03
N SER A 198 6.00 12.90 -18.24
CA SER A 198 6.50 11.76 -19.02
C SER A 198 6.68 12.12 -20.51
N PRO A 199 7.43 11.32 -21.27
CA PRO A 199 7.63 11.56 -22.70
C PRO A 199 6.34 11.67 -23.52
N ASN A 200 5.24 11.01 -23.08
CA ASN A 200 3.94 11.12 -23.74
C ASN A 200 3.09 12.32 -23.28
N GLY A 201 3.61 13.14 -22.36
CA GLY A 201 2.96 14.36 -21.88
C GLY A 201 2.09 14.22 -20.63
N GLU A 202 2.06 13.05 -20.01
CA GLU A 202 1.33 12.81 -18.76
C GLU A 202 2.07 13.40 -17.56
N LYS A 203 1.29 13.88 -16.57
CA LYS A 203 1.83 14.44 -15.33
C LYS A 203 1.91 13.38 -14.24
N MET A 204 3.13 13.14 -13.76
CA MET A 204 3.42 12.31 -12.60
C MET A 204 3.72 13.20 -11.41
N TYR A 205 3.20 12.86 -10.24
CA TYR A 205 3.28 13.69 -9.05
C TYR A 205 3.93 13.00 -7.86
N ALA A 206 4.40 11.76 -8.05
CA ALA A 206 4.96 10.94 -6.99
C ALA A 206 6.11 10.09 -7.51
N TRP A 207 6.99 9.70 -6.60
CA TRP A 207 8.08 8.77 -6.86
C TRP A 207 7.90 7.48 -6.07
N THR A 208 8.29 6.37 -6.69
CA THR A 208 8.61 5.11 -6.03
C THR A 208 10.11 4.89 -6.15
N CYS A 209 10.81 4.99 -5.03
CA CYS A 209 12.25 4.84 -4.93
C CYS A 209 12.62 3.38 -4.66
N GLY A 210 13.55 2.83 -5.43
CA GLY A 210 14.05 1.47 -5.29
C GLY A 210 15.46 1.44 -4.73
N TYR A 211 15.69 0.61 -3.69
CA TYR A 211 16.98 0.37 -3.06
C TYR A 211 17.34 -1.10 -3.25
N ILE A 212 18.46 -1.38 -3.92
CA ILE A 212 18.92 -2.75 -4.17
C ILE A 212 19.35 -3.38 -2.85
N LEU A 213 18.75 -4.53 -2.54
CA LEU A 213 19.06 -5.29 -1.33
C LEU A 213 20.22 -6.26 -1.58
N GLU A 214 21.07 -6.39 -0.58
CA GLU A 214 22.24 -7.26 -0.56
C GLU A 214 21.95 -8.47 0.34
N SER A 215 21.89 -9.66 -0.23
CA SER A 215 21.65 -10.89 0.55
C SER A 215 22.72 -11.07 1.63
N GLY A 216 22.27 -11.39 2.85
CA GLY A 216 23.12 -11.56 4.03
C GLY A 216 23.60 -10.23 4.64
N ASN A 217 23.23 -9.08 4.13
CA ASN A 217 23.49 -7.79 4.75
C ASN A 217 22.53 -7.59 5.92
N GLU A 218 23.04 -7.29 7.12
CA GLU A 218 22.25 -7.16 8.35
C GLU A 218 21.14 -6.10 8.23
N THR A 219 21.41 -5.02 7.53
CA THR A 219 20.47 -3.91 7.32
C THR A 219 19.74 -3.98 5.98
N GLY A 220 19.99 -5.03 5.17
CA GLY A 220 19.48 -5.22 3.83
C GLY A 220 20.30 -4.51 2.75
N PHE A 221 20.81 -3.32 3.00
CA PHE A 221 21.75 -2.56 2.17
C PHE A 221 22.50 -1.54 3.03
N ASN A 222 23.57 -0.95 2.49
CA ASN A 222 24.39 -0.02 3.26
C ASN A 222 23.79 1.38 3.31
N TYR A 223 23.44 1.86 4.51
CA TYR A 223 23.05 3.23 4.79
C TYR A 223 23.48 3.64 6.19
N ASP A 224 23.62 4.95 6.42
CA ASP A 224 23.87 5.50 7.74
C ASP A 224 22.55 5.57 8.51
N GLY A 225 22.31 4.58 9.36
CA GLY A 225 21.12 4.48 10.19
C GLY A 225 21.03 5.67 11.15
N ASN A 226 19.81 6.17 11.33
CA ASN A 226 19.48 7.34 12.18
C ASN A 226 20.04 8.68 11.63
N SER A 227 20.45 8.74 10.37
CA SER A 227 20.79 9.99 9.69
C SER A 227 19.56 10.72 9.20
N SER A 228 19.58 12.05 9.28
CA SER A 228 18.58 12.91 8.63
C SER A 228 18.83 13.12 7.14
N GLU A 229 20.02 12.72 6.66
CA GLU A 229 20.39 12.83 5.26
C GLU A 229 19.59 11.85 4.40
N ILE A 230 19.26 12.29 3.19
CA ILE A 230 18.49 11.45 2.26
C ILE A 230 19.43 10.37 1.72
N VAL A 231 19.01 9.12 1.84
CA VAL A 231 19.64 7.97 1.19
C VAL A 231 19.22 7.94 -0.27
N ALA A 232 20.17 8.13 -1.17
CA ALA A 232 19.89 8.15 -2.61
C ALA A 232 19.50 6.77 -3.10
N PRO A 233 18.34 6.62 -3.79
CA PRO A 233 17.92 5.33 -4.31
C PRO A 233 18.77 4.88 -5.52
N ASP A 234 18.65 3.61 -5.89
CA ASP A 234 19.25 3.05 -7.10
C ASP A 234 18.34 3.23 -8.31
N TYR A 235 17.03 3.22 -8.11
CA TYR A 235 16.01 3.39 -9.13
C TYR A 235 14.94 4.38 -8.68
N ILE A 236 14.36 5.10 -9.62
CA ILE A 236 13.16 5.91 -9.40
C ILE A 236 12.13 5.56 -10.47
N LEU A 237 10.92 5.27 -10.05
CA LEU A 237 9.75 5.17 -10.91
C LEU A 237 8.86 6.38 -10.63
N ALA A 238 8.62 7.21 -11.64
CA ALA A 238 7.63 8.27 -11.54
C ALA A 238 6.24 7.64 -11.68
N THR A 239 5.38 7.86 -10.69
CA THR A 239 4.08 7.23 -10.55
C THR A 239 2.94 8.25 -10.56
N GLU A 240 1.75 7.78 -10.86
CA GLU A 240 0.53 8.57 -10.81
C GLU A 240 0.12 8.93 -9.37
N SER A 241 -0.82 9.85 -9.26
CA SER A 241 -1.41 10.24 -7.97
C SER A 241 -2.23 9.11 -7.35
N MET A 242 -2.37 9.13 -6.03
CA MET A 242 -3.21 8.23 -5.23
C MET A 242 -2.74 6.76 -5.20
N CYS A 243 -1.47 6.51 -5.48
CA CYS A 243 -0.87 5.19 -5.29
C CYS A 243 -0.74 4.88 -3.79
N GLN A 244 -1.35 3.78 -3.34
CA GLN A 244 -1.38 3.32 -1.95
C GLN A 244 -0.66 1.98 -1.75
N GLY A 245 -0.35 1.29 -2.84
CA GLY A 245 0.35 0.02 -2.80
C GLY A 245 1.11 -0.24 -4.09
N PHE A 246 2.17 -1.01 -3.99
CA PHE A 246 3.08 -1.29 -5.09
C PHE A 246 3.73 -2.64 -4.88
N THR A 247 3.90 -3.43 -5.94
CA THR A 247 4.75 -4.61 -5.95
C THR A 247 5.31 -4.85 -7.35
N GLN A 248 6.36 -5.66 -7.45
CA GLN A 248 6.88 -6.13 -8.72
C GLN A 248 6.67 -7.64 -8.83
N LEU A 249 6.05 -8.10 -9.91
CA LEU A 249 5.83 -9.51 -10.19
C LEU A 249 7.16 -10.24 -10.46
N PRO A 250 7.21 -11.58 -10.32
CA PRO A 250 8.41 -12.35 -10.63
C PRO A 250 8.90 -12.21 -12.08
N ASP A 251 8.01 -11.88 -13.01
CA ASP A 251 8.35 -11.62 -14.43
C ASP A 251 8.85 -10.19 -14.68
N GLY A 252 8.89 -9.37 -13.62
CA GLY A 252 9.40 -8.00 -13.63
C GLY A 252 8.34 -6.94 -13.93
N ARG A 253 7.09 -7.28 -14.28
CA ARG A 253 5.99 -6.31 -14.39
C ARG A 253 5.71 -5.64 -13.05
N PHE A 254 5.25 -4.41 -13.07
CA PHE A 254 4.90 -3.66 -11.87
C PHE A 254 3.39 -3.64 -11.66
N VAL A 255 2.97 -3.65 -10.42
CA VAL A 255 1.57 -3.53 -10.01
C VAL A 255 1.43 -2.35 -9.07
N THR A 256 0.46 -1.47 -9.33
CA THR A 256 0.08 -0.38 -8.43
C THR A 256 -1.35 -0.55 -7.94
N SER A 257 -1.60 -0.12 -6.72
CA SER A 257 -2.93 0.02 -6.13
C SER A 257 -3.26 1.50 -6.03
N ILE A 258 -4.21 1.96 -6.84
CA ILE A 258 -4.61 3.36 -6.90
C ILE A 258 -5.93 3.53 -6.15
N SER A 259 -5.89 4.32 -5.07
CA SER A 259 -7.00 4.46 -4.16
C SER A 259 -7.18 5.88 -3.66
N GLY A 260 -8.31 6.45 -3.90
CA GLY A 260 -8.67 7.82 -3.47
C GLY A 260 -10.16 8.07 -3.58
N SER A 261 -10.90 7.12 -4.12
CA SER A 261 -12.34 7.16 -4.33
C SER A 261 -13.09 6.40 -3.22
N ILE A 262 -14.33 6.81 -2.96
CA ILE A 262 -15.29 6.05 -2.14
C ILE A 262 -16.07 5.03 -2.97
N ILE A 263 -15.85 4.99 -4.29
CA ILE A 263 -16.60 4.18 -5.25
C ILE A 263 -15.79 2.96 -5.65
N ASN A 264 -14.55 3.17 -6.11
CA ASN A 264 -13.66 2.10 -6.58
C ASN A 264 -12.20 2.47 -6.34
N SER A 265 -11.36 1.47 -6.40
CA SER A 265 -9.91 1.55 -6.59
C SER A 265 -9.55 0.97 -7.95
N GLU A 266 -8.27 1.07 -8.33
CA GLU A 266 -7.74 0.49 -9.56
C GLU A 266 -6.46 -0.28 -9.24
N ILE A 267 -6.34 -1.47 -9.79
CA ILE A 267 -5.11 -2.27 -9.78
C ILE A 267 -4.55 -2.22 -11.18
N ASN A 268 -3.45 -1.49 -11.36
CA ASN A 268 -2.83 -1.28 -12.66
C ASN A 268 -1.56 -2.12 -12.79
N ILE A 269 -1.33 -2.69 -13.97
CA ILE A 269 -0.15 -3.47 -14.28
C ILE A 269 0.62 -2.78 -15.40
N PHE A 270 1.93 -2.62 -15.16
CA PHE A 270 2.85 -1.99 -16.09
C PHE A 270 3.90 -2.98 -16.57
N GLU A 271 4.43 -2.75 -17.77
CA GLU A 271 5.58 -3.50 -18.28
C GLU A 271 6.78 -3.42 -17.33
N ASN A 272 7.73 -4.34 -17.50
CA ASN A 272 9.04 -4.25 -16.87
C ASN A 272 9.87 -3.12 -17.48
N VAL A 273 9.66 -1.89 -17.03
CA VAL A 273 10.37 -0.70 -17.52
C VAL A 273 11.87 -0.74 -17.22
N LEU A 274 12.31 -1.44 -16.16
CA LEU A 274 13.74 -1.58 -15.84
C LEU A 274 14.51 -2.40 -16.87
N SER A 275 13.83 -3.16 -17.72
CA SER A 275 14.45 -3.88 -18.84
C SER A 275 14.82 -2.97 -20.02
N LYS A 276 14.36 -1.71 -19.97
CA LYS A 276 14.59 -0.69 -21.02
C LYS A 276 15.60 0.36 -20.51
N GLU A 277 16.10 1.18 -21.43
CA GLU A 277 16.88 2.37 -21.05
C GLU A 277 15.99 3.31 -20.20
N ALA A 278 16.62 3.99 -19.25
CA ALA A 278 15.91 4.97 -18.43
C ALA A 278 15.42 6.15 -19.29
N ASP A 279 14.24 6.64 -18.99
CA ASP A 279 13.67 7.79 -19.69
C ASP A 279 14.46 9.08 -19.41
N THR A 280 14.99 9.18 -18.18
CA THR A 280 15.81 10.30 -17.74
C THR A 280 16.64 9.95 -16.50
N THR A 281 17.38 10.93 -15.97
CA THR A 281 18.06 10.82 -14.68
C THR A 281 17.73 12.04 -13.82
N VAL A 282 17.79 11.86 -12.50
CA VAL A 282 17.66 12.93 -11.52
C VAL A 282 18.76 12.80 -10.47
N THR A 283 19.15 13.93 -9.87
CA THR A 283 20.19 13.92 -8.83
C THR A 283 19.53 13.92 -7.45
N VAL A 284 19.79 12.88 -6.66
CA VAL A 284 19.35 12.75 -5.27
C VAL A 284 20.56 12.65 -4.37
N SER A 285 20.72 13.55 -3.41
CA SER A 285 21.88 13.58 -2.49
C SER A 285 23.23 13.48 -3.19
N GLY A 286 23.39 14.12 -4.37
CA GLY A 286 24.62 14.12 -5.15
C GLY A 286 24.86 12.87 -6.00
N LYS A 287 23.97 11.86 -5.95
CA LYS A 287 23.99 10.67 -6.82
C LYS A 287 23.06 10.89 -8.00
N GLU A 288 23.56 10.66 -9.23
CA GLU A 288 22.71 10.58 -10.41
C GLU A 288 21.96 9.24 -10.40
N THR A 289 20.63 9.29 -10.39
CA THR A 289 19.75 8.13 -10.31
C THR A 289 18.89 8.05 -11.56
N LYS A 290 18.78 6.87 -12.14
CA LYS A 290 17.96 6.58 -13.31
C LYS A 290 16.47 6.62 -12.94
N LEU A 291 15.65 7.18 -13.85
CA LEU A 291 14.22 7.32 -13.67
C LEU A 291 13.46 6.81 -14.90
N TRP A 292 12.37 6.08 -14.63
CA TRP A 292 11.39 5.60 -15.59
C TRP A 292 10.00 6.09 -15.23
N PHE A 293 9.11 6.17 -16.21
CA PHE A 293 7.71 6.53 -16.01
C PHE A 293 6.82 5.28 -16.06
N LEU A 294 5.94 5.15 -15.06
CA LEU A 294 4.81 4.23 -15.12
C LEU A 294 3.59 5.04 -15.60
N ASP A 295 3.46 5.16 -16.91
CA ASP A 295 2.42 5.95 -17.57
C ASP A 295 1.54 5.07 -18.49
N SER A 296 0.56 5.66 -19.15
CA SER A 296 -0.37 4.90 -20.01
C SER A 296 0.28 4.18 -21.18
N THR A 297 1.54 4.52 -21.54
CA THR A 297 2.27 3.83 -22.62
C THR A 297 2.95 2.54 -22.14
N THR A 298 3.14 2.41 -20.84
CA THR A 298 3.72 1.23 -20.18
C THR A 298 2.67 0.39 -19.43
N GLU A 299 1.44 0.90 -19.28
CA GLU A 299 0.32 0.16 -18.71
C GLU A 299 -0.14 -0.95 -19.69
N VAL A 300 -0.22 -2.18 -19.18
CA VAL A 300 -0.65 -3.35 -19.97
C VAL A 300 -2.01 -3.87 -19.54
N PHE A 301 -2.46 -3.55 -18.33
CA PHE A 301 -3.75 -3.97 -17.79
C PHE A 301 -4.19 -3.07 -16.66
N SER A 302 -5.50 -2.83 -16.54
CA SER A 302 -6.13 -2.14 -15.42
C SER A 302 -7.40 -2.86 -14.99
N LEU A 303 -7.56 -3.08 -13.68
CA LEU A 303 -8.70 -3.73 -13.06
C LEU A 303 -9.36 -2.79 -12.07
N SER A 304 -10.65 -2.49 -12.27
CA SER A 304 -11.46 -1.79 -11.27
C SER A 304 -11.70 -2.71 -10.08
N ALA A 305 -11.25 -2.29 -8.91
CA ALA A 305 -11.26 -3.05 -7.67
C ALA A 305 -12.15 -2.38 -6.61
N LEU A 306 -12.42 -3.10 -5.53
CA LEU A 306 -13.18 -2.58 -4.38
C LEU A 306 -12.56 -1.28 -3.85
N PRO A 307 -13.35 -0.34 -3.32
CA PRO A 307 -12.83 0.94 -2.87
C PRO A 307 -11.92 0.81 -1.66
N ARG A 308 -10.99 1.76 -1.55
CA ARG A 308 -10.03 1.85 -0.44
C ARG A 308 -9.05 0.68 -0.38
N SER A 309 -8.53 0.29 -1.55
CA SER A 309 -7.38 -0.60 -1.59
C SER A 309 -6.14 0.13 -1.05
N GLU A 310 -5.31 -0.59 -0.35
CA GLU A 310 -4.09 -0.14 0.32
C GLU A 310 -2.91 -1.00 -0.15
N GLY A 311 -2.12 -1.55 0.76
CA GLY A 311 -0.96 -2.37 0.45
C GLY A 311 -1.27 -3.56 -0.47
N VAL A 312 -0.33 -3.86 -1.35
CA VAL A 312 -0.35 -5.04 -2.23
C VAL A 312 0.96 -5.80 -2.13
N ASP A 313 0.90 -7.12 -2.23
CA ASP A 313 2.10 -7.95 -2.27
C ASP A 313 1.87 -9.23 -3.09
N ASN A 314 2.94 -9.87 -3.54
CA ASN A 314 2.88 -11.14 -4.24
C ASN A 314 2.95 -12.31 -3.25
N TYR A 315 2.02 -13.24 -3.36
CA TYR A 315 2.02 -14.50 -2.62
C TYR A 315 1.64 -15.66 -3.53
N ASN A 316 2.54 -16.62 -3.70
CA ASN A 316 2.32 -17.81 -4.52
C ASN A 316 1.82 -17.51 -5.95
N GLY A 317 2.34 -16.43 -6.55
CA GLY A 317 2.00 -16.01 -7.92
C GLY A 317 0.68 -15.26 -8.06
N LYS A 318 -0.03 -15.00 -6.95
CA LYS A 318 -1.21 -14.15 -6.89
C LYS A 318 -0.89 -12.83 -6.20
N ILE A 319 -1.65 -11.80 -6.50
CA ILE A 319 -1.53 -10.51 -5.81
C ILE A 319 -2.51 -10.47 -4.64
N LEU A 320 -1.98 -10.34 -3.43
CA LEU A 320 -2.78 -10.00 -2.26
C LEU A 320 -3.06 -8.50 -2.25
N VAL A 321 -4.30 -8.12 -1.97
CA VAL A 321 -4.74 -6.73 -1.87
C VAL A 321 -5.41 -6.51 -0.52
N LEU A 322 -4.89 -5.55 0.24
CA LEU A 322 -5.45 -5.09 1.51
C LEU A 322 -6.45 -3.96 1.26
N TYR A 323 -7.47 -3.86 2.10
CA TYR A 323 -8.49 -2.80 2.05
C TYR A 323 -8.73 -2.17 3.42
N GLU A 324 -8.88 -0.85 3.47
CA GLU A 324 -9.28 -0.17 4.71
C GLU A 324 -10.80 0.09 4.80
N SER A 325 -11.57 -0.20 3.74
CA SER A 325 -13.00 0.15 3.65
C SER A 325 -13.88 -0.46 4.74
N GLY A 326 -13.50 -1.62 5.29
CA GLY A 326 -14.21 -2.29 6.38
C GLY A 326 -13.88 -1.79 7.78
N CYS A 327 -12.87 -0.92 7.96
CA CYS A 327 -12.47 -0.47 9.29
C CYS A 327 -13.50 0.46 9.93
N LYS A 328 -13.54 0.45 11.27
CA LYS A 328 -14.52 1.21 12.06
C LYS A 328 -14.50 2.71 11.77
N LYS A 329 -13.33 3.29 11.52
CA LYS A 329 -13.16 4.70 11.17
C LYS A 329 -13.94 5.10 9.93
N LEU A 330 -13.97 4.23 8.92
CA LEU A 330 -14.57 4.51 7.60
C LEU A 330 -15.99 3.96 7.47
N PHE A 331 -16.44 3.13 8.41
CA PHE A 331 -17.68 2.36 8.34
C PHE A 331 -18.90 3.19 7.90
N ALA A 332 -19.07 4.39 8.44
CA ALA A 332 -20.21 5.26 8.12
C ALA A 332 -20.08 6.00 6.78
N SER A 333 -18.88 6.09 6.21
CA SER A 333 -18.58 6.85 4.99
C SER A 333 -18.43 5.98 3.73
N GLN A 334 -18.37 4.66 3.89
CA GLN A 334 -18.19 3.72 2.79
C GLN A 334 -19.50 2.98 2.49
N ILE A 335 -19.92 3.01 1.22
CA ILE A 335 -21.09 2.29 0.72
C ILE A 335 -20.71 0.85 0.40
N VAL A 336 -19.61 0.66 -0.33
CA VAL A 336 -19.03 -0.65 -0.61
C VAL A 336 -17.87 -0.89 0.37
N ARG A 337 -17.88 -2.03 1.03
CA ARG A 337 -16.89 -2.39 2.07
C ARG A 337 -16.49 -3.84 1.93
N THR A 338 -15.26 -4.13 2.29
CA THR A 338 -14.80 -5.50 2.47
C THR A 338 -14.09 -5.66 3.81
N GLU A 339 -14.25 -6.82 4.42
CA GLU A 339 -13.56 -7.23 5.63
C GLU A 339 -12.42 -8.22 5.33
N ASN A 340 -12.14 -8.45 4.04
CA ASN A 340 -11.19 -9.46 3.62
C ASN A 340 -9.99 -8.83 2.91
N ILE A 341 -8.84 -9.47 3.07
CA ILE A 341 -7.73 -9.43 2.10
C ILE A 341 -8.19 -10.27 0.92
N TRP A 342 -7.99 -9.79 -0.27
CA TRP A 342 -8.34 -10.50 -1.50
C TRP A 342 -7.08 -10.95 -2.21
N SER A 343 -7.12 -12.08 -2.88
CA SER A 343 -6.08 -12.53 -3.80
C SER A 343 -6.58 -12.45 -5.23
N ILE A 344 -5.78 -11.86 -6.11
CA ILE A 344 -6.08 -11.67 -7.54
C ILE A 344 -5.14 -12.55 -8.35
N ASP A 345 -5.70 -13.30 -9.29
CA ASP A 345 -4.96 -14.09 -10.28
C ASP A 345 -4.83 -13.26 -11.57
N LEU A 346 -3.58 -12.84 -11.94
CA LEU A 346 -3.28 -11.87 -13.00
C LEU A 346 -2.45 -12.46 -14.13
#